data_f1b58e6e7b0ad4f2d9f4adec145cb8db
#
_entry.id   f1b58e6e7b0ad4f2d9f4adec145cb8db
#
_cell.length_a   1.000
_cell.length_b   1.000
_cell.length_c   1.000
_cell.angle_alpha   90.00
_cell.angle_beta   90.00
_cell.angle_gamma   90.00
#
_symmetry.space_group_name_H-M   'P 1'
#
loop_
_entity.id
_entity.type
_entity.pdbx_description
1 polymer ?
#
loop_
_entity_poly.entity_id
_entity_poly.type
_entity_poly.pdbx_seq_one_letter_code
_entity_poly.pdbx_strand_id
1 'polypeptide(L)'
;MKTNYIFVTGGVVSSLGKGIAAASLAAILEARGLNVTIMKLDPYINVDPGTMSPTQHGEVFVTEDGAETDLDLGHYERFIRTKMTRRNNFTTGRVYSEVLRKERRGDYLGATIQVIPHITNEIKDRIIRGGEGHDVVLVEVGGTVGDIESLPFLEAIRQMAAEVGRERTLYLHLTLVPYLAAAGEVKTKPTQHSVKELLSIGIQPDVLICRSDRVIPANERAKIALFCNVPEKAVISLKDVDSIYKIPGMLKSQGLDEYICKRFNLDCREANLAEWEQVIYQEANPTGEVTIGMVGKYVELPDAYKSVIEALKHGGLKNRLTVNIKLIDSQDIETRGVDLLKGLDAILVPGGFGERGIEGKIMTAKYARENKVPYLGICLGMQVALIEFARNVANMEGANSTEFDANCKYPVVALITEWRDENGNLEVRSEESDLGGTMRVGGQPCQLVKDSLVRDMYGADTIVERHRHRYEVNNLLLKRIEDAGLKVAGRSVDNKLVEIIENPNHPWFVACQFHPEFTSTPRDGHPLFEGFVKAAGSYQKGELK
;
A
#
# COMPACT_ATOMS: atom_id res chain seq x y z
N MET A 1 -3.47 28.82 -7.89
CA MET A 1 -2.01 29.04 -7.60
C MET A 1 -1.18 28.21 -8.56
N LYS A 2 0.10 28.54 -8.76
CA LYS A 2 0.99 27.72 -9.60
C LYS A 2 1.61 26.62 -8.74
N THR A 3 1.55 25.38 -9.16
CA THR A 3 2.09 24.21 -8.44
C THR A 3 3.62 24.28 -8.32
N ASN A 4 4.17 23.92 -7.16
CA ASN A 4 5.59 23.77 -6.90
C ASN A 4 5.97 22.29 -6.89
N TYR A 5 7.17 21.94 -7.36
CA TYR A 5 7.63 20.57 -7.52
C TYR A 5 8.87 20.29 -6.68
N ILE A 6 8.83 19.25 -5.87
CA ILE A 6 9.97 18.71 -5.12
C ILE A 6 10.33 17.36 -5.74
N PHE A 7 11.45 17.29 -6.43
CA PHE A 7 11.94 16.05 -7.02
C PHE A 7 12.80 15.32 -6.00
N VAL A 8 12.38 14.11 -5.62
CA VAL A 8 13.05 13.27 -4.64
C VAL A 8 13.82 12.18 -5.38
N THR A 9 15.14 12.23 -5.29
CA THR A 9 16.06 11.25 -5.86
C THR A 9 16.83 10.54 -4.76
N GLY A 10 17.43 9.40 -5.06
CA GLY A 10 18.28 8.70 -4.10
C GLY A 10 19.51 8.08 -4.74
N GLY A 11 20.54 7.92 -3.97
CA GLY A 11 21.78 7.33 -4.40
C GLY A 11 22.41 6.43 -3.35
N VAL A 12 23.57 5.87 -3.66
CA VAL A 12 24.37 4.94 -2.87
C VAL A 12 23.82 3.52 -2.84
N VAL A 13 22.57 3.32 -2.37
CA VAL A 13 21.94 2.00 -2.26
C VAL A 13 20.44 2.07 -2.56
N SER A 14 19.87 0.94 -2.97
CA SER A 14 18.42 0.74 -3.04
C SER A 14 17.79 0.68 -1.63
N SER A 15 16.48 0.77 -1.54
CA SER A 15 15.74 0.69 -0.26
C SER A 15 16.20 1.71 0.80
N LEU A 16 16.71 2.86 0.36
CA LEU A 16 17.21 3.91 1.23
C LEU A 16 16.11 4.62 2.03
N GLY A 17 14.84 4.43 1.66
CA GLY A 17 13.67 5.03 2.32
C GLY A 17 13.20 6.33 1.68
N LYS A 18 13.40 6.50 0.35
CA LYS A 18 12.89 7.67 -0.39
C LYS A 18 11.40 7.91 -0.18
N GLY A 19 10.58 6.84 -0.32
CA GLY A 19 9.13 6.92 -0.16
C GLY A 19 8.71 7.43 1.21
N ILE A 20 9.31 6.90 2.26
CA ILE A 20 9.03 7.32 3.64
C ILE A 20 9.50 8.76 3.90
N ALA A 21 10.67 9.15 3.38
CA ALA A 21 11.16 10.52 3.52
C ALA A 21 10.26 11.51 2.77
N ALA A 22 9.84 11.18 1.55
CA ALA A 22 8.90 11.97 0.75
C ALA A 22 7.54 12.08 1.45
N ALA A 23 6.97 10.96 1.91
CA ALA A 23 5.70 10.92 2.62
C ALA A 23 5.75 11.72 3.94
N SER A 24 6.85 11.62 4.69
CA SER A 24 7.04 12.37 5.93
C SER A 24 7.13 13.88 5.68
N LEU A 25 7.85 14.29 4.65
CA LEU A 25 7.91 15.69 4.26
C LEU A 25 6.54 16.21 3.78
N ALA A 26 5.84 15.42 2.96
CA ALA A 26 4.49 15.76 2.52
C ALA A 26 3.52 15.93 3.70
N ALA A 27 3.61 15.05 4.70
CA ALA A 27 2.80 15.14 5.92
C ALA A 27 3.05 16.45 6.71
N ILE A 28 4.30 16.90 6.77
CA ILE A 28 4.63 18.18 7.43
C ILE A 28 4.07 19.36 6.64
N LEU A 29 4.19 19.34 5.30
CA LEU A 29 3.67 20.39 4.42
C LEU A 29 2.13 20.43 4.47
N GLU A 30 1.47 19.26 4.49
CA GLU A 30 0.02 19.16 4.72
C GLU A 30 -0.38 19.74 6.09
N ALA A 31 0.39 19.45 7.15
CA ALA A 31 0.17 20.00 8.49
C ALA A 31 0.35 21.53 8.55
N ARG A 32 1.05 22.13 7.60
CA ARG A 32 1.13 23.58 7.39
C ARG A 32 -0.09 24.16 6.66
N GLY A 33 -1.03 23.32 6.24
CA GLY A 33 -2.26 23.71 5.53
C GLY A 33 -2.13 23.79 4.03
N LEU A 34 -1.05 23.23 3.46
CA LEU A 34 -0.85 23.15 2.01
C LEU A 34 -1.58 21.93 1.43
N ASN A 35 -2.10 22.09 0.21
CA ASN A 35 -2.63 20.98 -0.57
C ASN A 35 -1.48 20.25 -1.27
N VAL A 36 -1.17 19.04 -0.80
CA VAL A 36 0.02 18.29 -1.20
C VAL A 36 -0.37 16.95 -1.83
N THR A 37 0.36 16.54 -2.86
CA THR A 37 0.30 15.17 -3.39
C THR A 37 1.69 14.61 -3.65
N ILE A 38 1.79 13.29 -3.81
CA ILE A 38 3.04 12.59 -4.08
C ILE A 38 2.87 11.75 -5.35
N MET A 39 3.91 11.71 -6.17
CA MET A 39 3.96 10.87 -7.38
C MET A 39 5.15 9.93 -7.31
N LYS A 40 4.96 8.70 -7.78
CA LYS A 40 6.00 7.68 -7.93
C LYS A 40 6.31 7.43 -9.40
N LEU A 41 7.58 7.55 -9.76
CA LEU A 41 8.10 7.22 -11.10
C LEU A 41 8.92 5.93 -11.00
N ASP A 42 8.43 4.84 -11.57
CA ASP A 42 9.09 3.53 -11.48
C ASP A 42 9.87 3.21 -12.75
N PRO A 43 11.18 2.93 -12.64
CA PRO A 43 12.04 2.78 -13.82
C PRO A 43 11.94 1.43 -14.54
N TYR A 44 11.13 0.49 -14.06
CA TYR A 44 10.97 -0.80 -14.72
C TYR A 44 10.06 -0.73 -15.97
N ILE A 45 10.20 -1.76 -16.84
CA ILE A 45 9.53 -1.81 -18.16
C ILE A 45 8.12 -2.39 -18.09
N ASN A 46 7.69 -2.99 -16.98
CA ASN A 46 6.32 -3.43 -16.82
C ASN A 46 5.36 -2.22 -16.98
N VAL A 47 4.23 -2.42 -17.65
CA VAL A 47 3.23 -1.34 -17.87
C VAL A 47 2.64 -0.89 -16.54
N ASP A 48 2.38 -1.84 -15.65
CA ASP A 48 1.98 -1.64 -14.26
C ASP A 48 2.43 -2.85 -13.41
N PRO A 49 2.36 -2.78 -12.08
CA PRO A 49 2.76 -3.88 -11.19
C PRO A 49 1.72 -4.99 -11.04
N GLY A 50 0.54 -4.91 -11.67
CA GLY A 50 -0.58 -5.85 -11.46
C GLY A 50 -0.24 -7.31 -11.76
N THR A 51 0.70 -7.57 -12.68
CA THR A 51 1.16 -8.92 -13.05
C THR A 51 2.49 -9.32 -12.40
N MET A 52 3.09 -8.44 -11.60
CA MET A 52 4.38 -8.70 -10.96
C MET A 52 4.22 -9.63 -9.76
N SER A 53 5.23 -10.45 -9.52
CA SER A 53 5.23 -11.35 -8.37
C SER A 53 5.39 -10.58 -7.06
N PRO A 54 4.51 -10.76 -6.07
CA PRO A 54 4.65 -10.13 -4.75
C PRO A 54 5.96 -10.49 -4.04
N THR A 55 6.57 -11.63 -4.38
CA THR A 55 7.86 -12.05 -3.81
C THR A 55 9.06 -11.28 -4.37
N GLN A 56 8.89 -10.54 -5.46
CA GLN A 56 9.95 -9.72 -6.06
C GLN A 56 9.77 -8.23 -5.79
N HIS A 57 8.52 -7.75 -5.79
CA HIS A 57 8.20 -6.32 -5.75
C HIS A 57 7.35 -5.90 -4.53
N GLY A 58 7.00 -6.84 -3.66
CA GLY A 58 6.06 -6.58 -2.58
C GLY A 58 4.60 -6.60 -3.05
N GLU A 59 3.71 -6.06 -2.23
CA GLU A 59 2.28 -6.02 -2.56
C GLU A 59 1.99 -5.07 -3.74
N VAL A 60 0.93 -5.40 -4.46
CA VAL A 60 0.30 -4.47 -5.41
C VAL A 60 -0.71 -3.64 -4.65
N PHE A 61 -0.45 -2.34 -4.52
CA PHE A 61 -1.37 -1.41 -3.88
C PHE A 61 -2.43 -0.95 -4.88
N VAL A 62 -3.68 -0.86 -4.45
CA VAL A 62 -4.80 -0.45 -5.31
C VAL A 62 -5.32 0.89 -4.87
N THR A 63 -5.40 1.84 -5.81
CA THR A 63 -5.98 3.16 -5.60
C THR A 63 -7.50 3.12 -5.65
N GLU A 64 -8.17 4.18 -5.19
CA GLU A 64 -9.63 4.26 -5.20
C GLU A 64 -10.21 4.24 -6.63
N ASP A 65 -9.52 4.85 -7.60
CA ASP A 65 -9.89 4.83 -9.02
C ASP A 65 -9.45 3.58 -9.79
N GLY A 66 -9.00 2.52 -9.07
CA GLY A 66 -8.75 1.20 -9.61
C GLY A 66 -7.40 1.06 -10.35
N ALA A 67 -6.41 1.87 -10.04
CA ALA A 67 -5.06 1.65 -10.52
C ALA A 67 -4.33 0.64 -9.63
N GLU A 68 -3.68 -0.35 -10.25
CA GLU A 68 -2.71 -1.23 -9.61
C GLU A 68 -1.34 -0.54 -9.63
N THR A 69 -0.75 -0.36 -8.45
CA THR A 69 0.41 0.52 -8.27
C THR A 69 1.46 -0.12 -7.36
N ASP A 70 2.63 0.52 -7.32
CA ASP A 70 3.69 0.17 -6.39
C ASP A 70 3.24 0.37 -4.92
N LEU A 71 3.80 -0.43 -4.02
CA LEU A 71 3.50 -0.42 -2.57
C LEU A 71 3.79 0.94 -1.90
N ASP A 72 4.65 1.76 -2.47
CA ASP A 72 4.97 3.08 -1.94
C ASP A 72 3.75 4.01 -1.89
N LEU A 73 2.76 3.82 -2.79
CA LEU A 73 1.52 4.60 -2.73
C LEU A 73 0.73 4.33 -1.45
N GLY A 74 0.83 3.12 -0.91
CA GLY A 74 0.31 2.79 0.41
C GLY A 74 1.00 3.59 1.53
N HIS A 75 2.33 3.75 1.45
CA HIS A 75 3.04 4.63 2.38
C HIS A 75 2.55 6.07 2.26
N TYR A 76 2.34 6.58 1.04
CA TYR A 76 1.86 7.95 0.85
C TYR A 76 0.49 8.16 1.51
N GLU A 77 -0.49 7.31 1.25
CA GLU A 77 -1.83 7.43 1.84
C GLU A 77 -1.86 7.23 3.37
N ARG A 78 -0.88 6.53 3.94
CA ARG A 78 -0.73 6.42 5.40
C ARG A 78 -0.21 7.72 6.04
N PHE A 79 0.55 8.53 5.28
CA PHE A 79 1.15 9.77 5.78
C PHE A 79 0.35 11.03 5.45
N ILE A 80 -0.29 11.12 4.29
CA ILE A 80 -1.10 12.28 3.91
C ILE A 80 -2.57 11.89 3.73
N ARG A 81 -3.47 12.87 3.81
CA ARG A 81 -4.91 12.65 3.64
C ARG A 81 -5.35 12.66 2.18
N THR A 82 -4.51 13.17 1.29
CA THR A 82 -4.76 13.12 -0.15
C THR A 82 -4.80 11.68 -0.64
N LYS A 83 -5.89 11.29 -1.29
CA LYS A 83 -6.02 9.96 -1.89
C LYS A 83 -5.18 9.88 -3.16
N MET A 84 -4.49 8.76 -3.33
CA MET A 84 -3.74 8.47 -4.55
C MET A 84 -4.67 7.98 -5.66
N THR A 85 -4.29 8.30 -6.87
CA THR A 85 -5.01 7.94 -8.11
C THR A 85 -4.03 7.37 -9.12
N ARG A 86 -4.53 6.90 -10.26
CA ARG A 86 -3.69 6.47 -11.41
C ARG A 86 -2.74 7.55 -11.93
N ARG A 87 -2.95 8.81 -11.55
CA ARG A 87 -2.05 9.92 -11.90
C ARG A 87 -0.81 9.97 -11.00
N ASN A 88 -0.85 9.30 -9.87
CA ASN A 88 0.21 9.36 -8.86
C ASN A 88 1.30 8.28 -9.05
N ASN A 89 1.12 7.34 -9.98
CA ASN A 89 2.13 6.34 -10.30
C ASN A 89 2.16 6.05 -11.80
N PHE A 90 3.34 6.02 -12.37
CA PHE A 90 3.56 5.50 -13.71
C PHE A 90 4.97 4.94 -13.89
N THR A 91 5.07 3.95 -14.77
CA THR A 91 6.30 3.21 -15.05
C THR A 91 6.94 3.66 -16.35
N THR A 92 8.21 3.34 -16.55
CA THR A 92 8.88 3.49 -17.84
C THR A 92 8.10 2.76 -18.94
N GLY A 93 7.66 1.52 -18.70
CA GLY A 93 6.88 0.74 -19.67
C GLY A 93 5.61 1.44 -20.11
N ARG A 94 4.87 2.05 -19.17
CA ARG A 94 3.65 2.80 -19.48
C ARG A 94 3.92 4.05 -20.33
N VAL A 95 5.02 4.76 -20.05
CA VAL A 95 5.44 5.93 -20.83
C VAL A 95 5.80 5.53 -22.26
N TYR A 96 6.63 4.50 -22.43
CA TYR A 96 7.03 4.02 -23.75
C TYR A 96 5.83 3.48 -24.54
N SER A 97 4.98 2.69 -23.92
CA SER A 97 3.75 2.17 -24.55
C SER A 97 2.87 3.31 -25.11
N GLU A 98 2.69 4.38 -24.36
CA GLU A 98 1.89 5.53 -24.81
C GLU A 98 2.56 6.26 -25.98
N VAL A 99 3.87 6.48 -25.93
CA VAL A 99 4.62 7.13 -27.02
C VAL A 99 4.59 6.29 -28.28
N LEU A 100 4.78 4.97 -28.18
CA LEU A 100 4.69 4.04 -29.31
C LEU A 100 3.27 4.00 -29.90
N ARG A 101 2.25 4.02 -29.04
CA ARG A 101 0.85 4.09 -29.47
C ARG A 101 0.55 5.37 -30.24
N LYS A 102 1.06 6.52 -29.79
CA LYS A 102 0.95 7.82 -30.48
C LYS A 102 1.68 7.78 -31.83
N GLU A 103 2.87 7.18 -31.89
CA GLU A 103 3.63 7.00 -33.13
C GLU A 103 2.82 6.20 -34.15
N ARG A 104 2.30 5.02 -33.78
CA ARG A 104 1.50 4.16 -34.64
C ARG A 104 0.21 4.82 -35.13
N ARG A 105 -0.37 5.70 -34.34
CA ARG A 105 -1.56 6.48 -34.71
C ARG A 105 -1.24 7.66 -35.64
N GLY A 106 0.05 8.00 -35.82
CA GLY A 106 0.49 9.10 -36.68
C GLY A 106 0.50 10.48 -36.02
N ASP A 107 0.36 10.56 -34.70
CA ASP A 107 0.28 11.84 -33.95
C ASP A 107 1.55 12.69 -34.12
N TYR A 108 2.68 12.08 -34.45
CA TYR A 108 3.95 12.77 -34.65
C TYR A 108 4.26 13.12 -36.11
N LEU A 109 3.29 12.95 -37.04
CA LEU A 109 3.38 13.40 -38.42
C LEU A 109 4.64 12.94 -39.18
N GLY A 110 5.15 11.73 -38.91
CA GLY A 110 6.33 11.15 -39.54
C GLY A 110 7.67 11.60 -38.95
N ALA A 111 7.68 12.29 -37.82
CA ALA A 111 8.92 12.62 -37.11
C ALA A 111 9.67 11.38 -36.62
N THR A 112 11.00 11.45 -36.55
CA THR A 112 11.82 10.46 -35.88
C THR A 112 11.62 10.54 -34.38
N ILE A 113 11.12 9.49 -33.75
CA ILE A 113 10.81 9.45 -32.33
C ILE A 113 12.05 9.03 -31.53
N GLN A 114 12.43 9.82 -30.52
CA GLN A 114 13.63 9.64 -29.71
C GLN A 114 13.29 9.78 -28.21
N VAL A 115 14.19 9.34 -27.33
CA VAL A 115 14.02 9.51 -25.89
C VAL A 115 13.87 11.00 -25.53
N ILE A 116 14.75 11.84 -26.09
CA ILE A 116 14.66 13.30 -26.04
C ILE A 116 14.24 13.78 -27.44
N PRO A 117 13.12 14.50 -27.60
CA PRO A 117 12.23 15.01 -26.54
C PRO A 117 11.00 14.16 -26.23
N HIS A 118 10.71 13.10 -26.99
CA HIS A 118 9.37 12.49 -27.00
C HIS A 118 9.03 11.75 -25.68
N ILE A 119 9.95 10.90 -25.18
CA ILE A 119 9.79 10.21 -23.89
C ILE A 119 9.84 11.22 -22.75
N THR A 120 10.80 12.15 -22.77
CA THR A 120 10.93 13.15 -21.70
C THR A 120 9.72 14.10 -21.66
N ASN A 121 9.15 14.46 -22.79
CA ASN A 121 7.92 15.28 -22.84
C ASN A 121 6.72 14.52 -22.26
N GLU A 122 6.53 13.23 -22.60
CA GLU A 122 5.46 12.42 -22.03
C GLU A 122 5.59 12.32 -20.50
N ILE A 123 6.83 12.15 -19.98
CA ILE A 123 7.08 12.13 -18.54
C ILE A 123 6.71 13.47 -17.88
N LYS A 124 7.18 14.60 -18.46
CA LYS A 124 6.89 15.94 -17.94
C LYS A 124 5.40 16.25 -17.96
N ASP A 125 4.71 15.93 -19.05
CA ASP A 125 3.25 16.10 -19.18
C ASP A 125 2.49 15.33 -18.10
N ARG A 126 2.91 14.11 -17.78
CA ARG A 126 2.30 13.32 -16.70
C ARG A 126 2.53 13.94 -15.33
N ILE A 127 3.75 14.41 -15.06
CA ILE A 127 4.07 15.11 -13.79
C ILE A 127 3.22 16.37 -13.65
N ILE A 128 3.11 17.19 -14.70
CA ILE A 128 2.33 18.42 -14.67
C ILE A 128 0.85 18.13 -14.44
N ARG A 129 0.25 17.17 -15.19
CA ARG A 129 -1.16 16.79 -15.02
C ARG A 129 -1.47 16.17 -13.66
N GLY A 130 -0.54 15.38 -13.12
CA GLY A 130 -0.68 14.80 -11.78
C GLY A 130 -0.59 15.84 -10.66
N GLY A 131 0.07 16.97 -10.94
CA GLY A 131 0.21 18.08 -10.00
C GLY A 131 -0.91 19.11 -10.04
N GLU A 132 -1.83 19.04 -11.01
CA GLU A 132 -2.90 20.02 -11.15
C GLU A 132 -3.76 20.13 -9.87
N GLY A 133 -4.00 21.35 -9.42
CA GLY A 133 -4.83 21.63 -8.24
C GLY A 133 -4.11 21.52 -6.90
N HIS A 134 -2.81 21.19 -6.87
CA HIS A 134 -2.02 21.11 -5.66
C HIS A 134 -1.03 22.26 -5.52
N ASP A 135 -0.75 22.68 -4.30
CA ASP A 135 0.24 23.73 -3.99
C ASP A 135 1.67 23.17 -4.15
N VAL A 136 1.88 21.93 -3.69
CA VAL A 136 3.17 21.24 -3.75
C VAL A 136 2.98 19.80 -4.19
N VAL A 137 3.82 19.36 -5.11
CA VAL A 137 3.91 17.97 -5.58
C VAL A 137 5.29 17.43 -5.29
N LEU A 138 5.36 16.34 -4.54
CA LEU A 138 6.59 15.58 -4.38
C LEU A 138 6.64 14.50 -5.46
N VAL A 139 7.71 14.45 -6.22
CA VAL A 139 7.90 13.49 -7.30
C VAL A 139 9.07 12.57 -6.92
N GLU A 140 8.77 11.38 -6.50
CA GLU A 140 9.78 10.38 -6.15
C GLU A 140 10.24 9.63 -7.40
N VAL A 141 11.52 9.73 -7.71
CA VAL A 141 12.15 8.96 -8.78
C VAL A 141 12.65 7.64 -8.23
N GLY A 142 12.10 6.54 -8.73
CA GLY A 142 12.53 5.18 -8.39
C GLY A 142 13.94 4.87 -8.88
N GLY A 143 14.52 3.80 -8.36
CA GLY A 143 15.90 3.42 -8.65
C GLY A 143 16.95 4.25 -7.92
N THR A 144 18.20 4.07 -8.32
CA THR A 144 19.38 4.74 -7.76
C THR A 144 19.97 5.65 -8.81
N VAL A 145 20.39 6.86 -8.43
CA VAL A 145 21.10 7.76 -9.35
C VAL A 145 22.40 7.09 -9.81
N GLY A 146 22.57 6.98 -11.12
CA GLY A 146 23.63 6.20 -11.78
C GLY A 146 23.11 4.95 -12.50
N ASP A 147 21.91 4.47 -12.17
CA ASP A 147 21.27 3.34 -12.87
C ASP A 147 20.73 3.80 -14.24
N ILE A 148 20.94 2.97 -15.26
CA ILE A 148 20.53 3.24 -16.66
C ILE A 148 19.00 3.45 -16.74
N GLU A 149 18.26 2.65 -16.00
CA GLU A 149 16.80 2.62 -16.02
C GLU A 149 16.18 3.96 -15.61
N SER A 150 16.83 4.70 -14.72
CA SER A 150 16.33 5.96 -14.18
C SER A 150 16.65 7.18 -15.05
N LEU A 151 17.56 7.05 -16.03
CA LEU A 151 18.06 8.19 -16.82
C LEU A 151 16.95 8.98 -17.54
N PRO A 152 15.94 8.39 -18.18
CA PRO A 152 14.88 9.17 -18.83
C PRO A 152 14.08 10.03 -17.85
N PHE A 153 13.83 9.51 -16.63
CA PHE A 153 13.18 10.27 -15.57
C PHE A 153 14.05 11.41 -15.06
N LEU A 154 15.33 11.15 -14.80
CA LEU A 154 16.27 12.16 -14.34
C LEU A 154 16.43 13.28 -15.37
N GLU A 155 16.52 12.94 -16.67
CA GLU A 155 16.57 13.93 -17.75
C GLU A 155 15.28 14.75 -17.81
N ALA A 156 14.11 14.11 -17.68
CA ALA A 156 12.83 14.82 -17.68
C ALA A 156 12.73 15.82 -16.52
N ILE A 157 13.06 15.43 -15.29
CA ILE A 157 13.00 16.34 -14.14
C ILE A 157 14.04 17.46 -14.23
N ARG A 158 15.22 17.20 -14.85
CA ARG A 158 16.20 18.24 -15.14
C ARG A 158 15.61 19.30 -16.07
N GLN A 159 14.90 18.89 -17.12
CA GLN A 159 14.24 19.79 -18.07
C GLN A 159 13.10 20.58 -17.41
N MET A 160 12.39 20.01 -16.44
CA MET A 160 11.29 20.66 -15.73
C MET A 160 11.71 22.00 -15.11
N ALA A 161 12.93 22.12 -14.57
CA ALA A 161 13.42 23.38 -14.00
C ALA A 161 13.48 24.53 -15.01
N ALA A 162 13.79 24.22 -16.27
CA ALA A 162 13.81 25.24 -17.34
C ALA A 162 12.40 25.60 -17.81
N GLU A 163 11.46 24.66 -17.81
CA GLU A 163 10.12 24.86 -18.34
C GLU A 163 9.15 25.52 -17.34
N VAL A 164 9.13 25.02 -16.08
CA VAL A 164 8.22 25.56 -15.05
C VAL A 164 8.82 26.70 -14.24
N GLY A 165 10.14 26.87 -14.31
CA GLY A 165 10.91 27.86 -13.57
C GLY A 165 11.65 27.26 -12.36
N ARG A 166 12.91 27.68 -12.20
CA ARG A 166 13.77 27.20 -11.10
C ARG A 166 13.25 27.61 -9.71
N GLU A 167 12.48 28.68 -9.64
CA GLU A 167 11.83 29.15 -8.42
C GLU A 167 10.70 28.23 -7.94
N ARG A 168 10.17 27.39 -8.85
CA ARG A 168 9.08 26.43 -8.58
C ARG A 168 9.56 24.97 -8.50
N THR A 169 10.88 24.75 -8.56
CA THR A 169 11.47 23.43 -8.49
C THR A 169 12.49 23.34 -7.37
N LEU A 170 12.51 22.20 -6.70
CA LEU A 170 13.48 21.85 -5.66
C LEU A 170 13.92 20.42 -5.84
N TYR A 171 15.24 20.18 -5.80
CA TYR A 171 15.82 18.85 -5.88
C TYR A 171 16.29 18.41 -4.49
N LEU A 172 15.64 17.37 -3.97
CA LEU A 172 15.98 16.72 -2.72
C LEU A 172 16.65 15.39 -3.03
N HIS A 173 17.85 15.20 -2.51
CA HIS A 173 18.60 13.97 -2.75
C HIS A 173 18.85 13.22 -1.45
N LEU A 174 18.40 11.97 -1.38
CA LEU A 174 18.56 11.09 -0.23
C LEU A 174 19.84 10.26 -0.43
N THR A 175 20.70 10.21 0.61
CA THR A 175 21.98 9.50 0.59
C THR A 175 22.21 8.71 1.87
N LEU A 176 23.19 7.81 1.86
CA LEU A 176 23.63 7.05 3.02
C LEU A 176 24.97 7.59 3.53
N VAL A 177 25.04 7.82 4.83
CA VAL A 177 26.28 8.15 5.56
C VAL A 177 26.58 7.00 6.53
N PRO A 178 27.33 5.98 6.08
CA PRO A 178 27.60 4.79 6.88
C PRO A 178 28.60 5.08 8.00
N TYR A 179 28.42 4.42 9.13
CA TYR A 179 29.42 4.37 10.19
C TYR A 179 30.33 3.15 9.99
N LEU A 180 31.64 3.39 10.00
CA LEU A 180 32.62 2.32 9.96
C LEU A 180 33.17 2.05 11.37
N ALA A 181 32.73 0.97 11.99
CA ALA A 181 33.11 0.60 13.35
C ALA A 181 34.62 0.48 13.53
N ALA A 182 35.35 -0.06 12.54
CA ALA A 182 36.79 -0.19 12.56
C ALA A 182 37.53 1.17 12.56
N ALA A 183 36.92 2.22 11.99
CA ALA A 183 37.49 3.57 11.96
C ALA A 183 36.90 4.48 13.06
N GLY A 184 35.84 4.08 13.73
CA GLY A 184 35.17 4.86 14.77
C GLY A 184 34.50 6.14 14.26
N GLU A 185 34.17 6.23 12.97
CA GLU A 185 33.64 7.46 12.36
C GLU A 185 32.63 7.20 11.25
N VAL A 186 31.76 8.19 11.00
CA VAL A 186 30.87 8.18 9.83
C VAL A 186 31.66 8.56 8.56
N LYS A 187 31.29 8.01 7.42
CA LYS A 187 31.96 8.26 6.14
C LYS A 187 31.07 9.05 5.19
N THR A 188 31.55 10.24 4.80
CA THR A 188 30.83 11.17 3.91
C THR A 188 31.12 10.95 2.42
N LYS A 189 32.12 10.13 2.07
CA LYS A 189 32.47 9.84 0.66
C LYS A 189 31.34 9.25 -0.18
N PRO A 190 30.54 8.27 0.30
CA PRO A 190 29.42 7.77 -0.48
C PRO A 190 28.42 8.86 -0.88
N THR A 191 28.09 9.76 0.03
CA THR A 191 27.24 10.93 -0.25
C THR A 191 27.86 11.85 -1.30
N GLN A 192 29.15 12.18 -1.18
CA GLN A 192 29.87 13.03 -2.14
C GLN A 192 29.86 12.43 -3.55
N HIS A 193 30.08 11.11 -3.67
CA HIS A 193 30.05 10.41 -4.95
C HIS A 193 28.63 10.38 -5.55
N SER A 194 27.62 10.10 -4.75
CA SER A 194 26.23 10.09 -5.20
C SER A 194 25.79 11.47 -5.72
N VAL A 195 26.15 12.54 -5.03
CA VAL A 195 25.87 13.91 -5.50
C VAL A 195 26.65 14.22 -6.78
N LYS A 196 27.90 13.73 -6.92
CA LYS A 196 28.68 13.91 -8.15
C LYS A 196 28.01 13.24 -9.35
N GLU A 197 27.45 12.03 -9.19
CA GLU A 197 26.67 11.37 -10.24
C GLU A 197 25.44 12.21 -10.63
N LEU A 198 24.70 12.75 -9.66
CA LEU A 198 23.55 13.62 -9.93
C LEU A 198 23.97 14.90 -10.68
N LEU A 199 25.11 15.50 -10.29
CA LEU A 199 25.69 16.66 -10.97
C LEU A 199 26.09 16.36 -12.42
N SER A 200 26.58 15.14 -12.70
CA SER A 200 26.96 14.74 -14.07
C SER A 200 25.76 14.71 -15.03
N ILE A 201 24.55 14.54 -14.51
CA ILE A 201 23.27 14.62 -15.24
C ILE A 201 22.81 16.09 -15.40
N GLY A 202 23.44 17.03 -14.70
CA GLY A 202 23.08 18.44 -14.70
C GLY A 202 22.07 18.84 -13.64
N ILE A 203 21.93 18.06 -12.57
CA ILE A 203 21.04 18.34 -11.44
C ILE A 203 21.87 18.69 -10.21
N GLN A 204 21.79 19.93 -9.73
CA GLN A 204 22.32 20.36 -8.44
C GLN A 204 21.25 20.15 -7.36
N PRO A 205 21.50 19.32 -6.33
CA PRO A 205 20.56 19.20 -5.22
C PRO A 205 20.46 20.50 -4.42
N ASP A 206 19.25 20.84 -3.99
CA ASP A 206 18.98 21.95 -3.07
C ASP A 206 19.01 21.50 -1.61
N VAL A 207 18.65 20.24 -1.36
CA VAL A 207 18.55 19.62 -0.04
C VAL A 207 19.17 18.22 -0.10
N LEU A 208 19.92 17.87 0.93
CA LEU A 208 20.42 16.51 1.16
C LEU A 208 19.78 15.95 2.42
N ILE A 209 19.13 14.79 2.30
CA ILE A 209 18.73 13.98 3.47
C ILE A 209 19.76 12.85 3.59
N CYS A 210 20.51 12.88 4.66
CA CYS A 210 21.60 11.95 4.93
C CYS A 210 21.15 10.92 5.97
N ARG A 211 20.79 9.71 5.50
CA ARG A 211 20.42 8.60 6.37
C ARG A 211 21.65 7.98 7.03
N SER A 212 21.56 7.67 8.30
CA SER A 212 22.62 7.01 9.08
C SER A 212 22.02 6.25 10.26
N ASP A 213 22.73 5.24 10.78
CA ASP A 213 22.35 4.53 12.01
C ASP A 213 22.44 5.41 13.27
N ARG A 214 23.06 6.59 13.15
CA ARG A 214 23.29 7.55 14.24
C ARG A 214 23.16 9.00 13.78
N VAL A 215 23.18 9.93 14.74
CA VAL A 215 23.19 11.36 14.43
C VAL A 215 24.55 11.71 13.78
N ILE A 216 24.49 12.41 12.65
CA ILE A 216 25.68 12.87 11.93
C ILE A 216 26.25 14.10 12.66
N PRO A 217 27.54 14.09 13.07
CA PRO A 217 28.17 15.23 13.74
C PRO A 217 28.16 16.52 12.90
N ALA A 218 28.13 17.66 13.55
CA ALA A 218 28.03 18.97 12.87
C ALA A 218 29.23 19.23 11.91
N ASN A 219 30.46 18.84 12.30
CA ASN A 219 31.63 18.95 11.45
C ASN A 219 31.51 18.10 10.17
N GLU A 220 30.90 16.91 10.23
CA GLU A 220 30.68 16.06 9.06
C GLU A 220 29.53 16.60 8.19
N ARG A 221 28.49 17.21 8.79
CA ARG A 221 27.45 17.92 8.02
C ARG A 221 28.02 19.12 7.28
N ALA A 222 28.87 19.95 7.93
CA ALA A 222 29.54 21.07 7.29
C ALA A 222 30.44 20.60 6.13
N LYS A 223 31.14 19.48 6.31
CA LYS A 223 31.93 18.85 5.25
C LYS A 223 31.10 18.39 4.07
N ILE A 224 29.97 17.71 4.32
CA ILE A 224 29.01 17.32 3.28
C ILE A 224 28.51 18.57 2.53
N ALA A 225 28.09 19.61 3.25
CA ALA A 225 27.61 20.86 2.68
C ALA A 225 28.64 21.48 1.72
N LEU A 226 29.89 21.57 2.15
CA LEU A 226 30.99 22.11 1.36
C LEU A 226 31.23 21.30 0.07
N PHE A 227 31.38 19.96 0.19
CA PHE A 227 31.71 19.11 -0.95
C PHE A 227 30.57 18.91 -1.93
N CYS A 228 29.32 19.04 -1.47
CA CYS A 228 28.11 18.87 -2.28
C CYS A 228 27.53 20.20 -2.76
N ASN A 229 28.15 21.32 -2.42
CA ASN A 229 27.69 22.67 -2.80
C ASN A 229 26.23 22.94 -2.40
N VAL A 230 25.89 22.62 -1.15
CA VAL A 230 24.58 22.91 -0.54
C VAL A 230 24.75 23.71 0.74
N PRO A 231 23.80 24.57 1.13
CA PRO A 231 23.86 25.23 2.42
C PRO A 231 23.85 24.21 3.58
N GLU A 232 24.61 24.44 4.65
CA GLU A 232 24.69 23.53 5.79
C GLU A 232 23.29 23.25 6.42
N LYS A 233 22.42 24.25 6.48
CA LYS A 233 21.03 24.11 6.93
C LYS A 233 20.15 23.22 6.02
N ALA A 234 20.61 22.91 4.82
CA ALA A 234 19.94 22.02 3.89
C ALA A 234 20.53 20.59 3.91
N VAL A 235 21.49 20.32 4.80
CA VAL A 235 21.99 18.97 5.08
C VAL A 235 21.27 18.43 6.31
N ILE A 236 20.27 17.59 6.06
CA ILE A 236 19.38 17.02 7.07
C ILE A 236 19.91 15.64 7.50
N SER A 237 20.11 15.46 8.80
CA SER A 237 20.50 14.17 9.36
C SER A 237 19.26 13.32 9.66
N LEU A 238 19.10 12.20 8.97
CA LEU A 238 18.00 11.25 9.20
C LEU A 238 18.56 9.99 9.85
N LYS A 239 18.45 9.93 11.19
CA LYS A 239 18.83 8.75 11.95
C LYS A 239 17.78 7.66 11.79
N ASP A 240 18.22 6.39 11.69
CA ASP A 240 17.33 5.23 11.75
C ASP A 240 16.51 5.24 13.05
N VAL A 241 15.24 4.93 12.92
CA VAL A 241 14.24 4.97 13.99
C VAL A 241 13.52 3.62 14.12
N ASP A 242 13.01 3.36 15.30
CA ASP A 242 12.17 2.21 15.62
C ASP A 242 10.74 2.34 15.04
N SER A 243 10.26 3.58 14.83
CA SER A 243 8.98 3.87 14.21
C SER A 243 9.12 4.93 13.12
N ILE A 244 8.63 4.63 11.92
CA ILE A 244 8.64 5.58 10.79
C ILE A 244 7.78 6.82 11.06
N TYR A 245 6.83 6.75 11.97
CA TYR A 245 5.95 7.86 12.34
C TYR A 245 6.67 8.96 13.15
N LYS A 246 7.90 8.71 13.63
CA LYS A 246 8.78 9.72 14.25
C LYS A 246 9.46 10.64 13.23
N ILE A 247 9.56 10.21 11.97
CA ILE A 247 10.31 10.93 10.92
C ILE A 247 9.76 12.33 10.64
N PRO A 248 8.43 12.57 10.54
CA PRO A 248 7.91 13.94 10.37
C PRO A 248 8.43 14.91 11.44
N GLY A 249 8.38 14.51 12.72
CA GLY A 249 8.91 15.33 13.82
C GLY A 249 10.42 15.58 13.72
N MET A 250 11.19 14.58 13.27
CA MET A 250 12.64 14.71 13.09
C MET A 250 13.01 15.68 11.96
N LEU A 251 12.30 15.65 10.85
CA LEU A 251 12.51 16.57 9.73
C LEU A 251 12.10 18.00 10.11
N LYS A 252 10.96 18.17 10.77
CA LYS A 252 10.49 19.47 11.29
C LYS A 252 11.48 20.07 12.27
N SER A 253 12.00 19.30 13.22
CA SER A 253 12.94 19.79 14.23
C SER A 253 14.25 20.34 13.66
N GLN A 254 14.59 19.97 12.42
CA GLN A 254 15.76 20.49 11.69
C GLN A 254 15.39 21.64 10.73
N GLY A 255 14.12 22.10 10.71
CA GLY A 255 13.65 23.24 9.94
C GLY A 255 13.52 23.00 8.43
N LEU A 256 13.38 21.72 8.00
CA LEU A 256 13.30 21.39 6.58
C LEU A 256 12.05 22.00 5.92
N ASP A 257 10.92 21.94 6.59
CA ASP A 257 9.65 22.51 6.13
C ASP A 257 9.71 24.04 6.00
N GLU A 258 10.31 24.73 6.96
CA GLU A 258 10.54 26.17 6.87
C GLU A 258 11.47 26.54 5.72
N TYR A 259 12.54 25.76 5.52
CA TYR A 259 13.47 25.95 4.40
C TYR A 259 12.74 25.87 3.06
N ILE A 260 11.86 24.86 2.88
CA ILE A 260 11.10 24.64 1.66
C ILE A 260 10.05 25.75 1.46
N CYS A 261 9.28 26.10 2.50
CA CYS A 261 8.30 27.16 2.41
C CYS A 261 8.93 28.51 2.02
N LYS A 262 10.08 28.85 2.61
CA LYS A 262 10.85 30.04 2.23
C LYS A 262 11.38 29.96 0.79
N ARG A 263 11.85 28.79 0.35
CA ARG A 263 12.39 28.57 -0.99
C ARG A 263 11.32 28.76 -2.07
N PHE A 264 10.10 28.35 -1.81
CA PHE A 264 8.95 28.50 -2.72
C PHE A 264 8.13 29.78 -2.46
N ASN A 265 8.52 30.60 -1.51
CA ASN A 265 7.77 31.79 -1.08
C ASN A 265 6.31 31.47 -0.77
N LEU A 266 6.08 30.40 -0.01
CA LEU A 266 4.73 29.98 0.41
C LEU A 266 4.35 30.67 1.71
N ASP A 267 3.19 31.32 1.71
CA ASP A 267 2.55 31.82 2.94
C ASP A 267 1.72 30.69 3.56
N CYS A 268 2.23 30.09 4.62
CA CYS A 268 1.64 28.95 5.29
C CYS A 268 1.85 29.02 6.81
N ARG A 269 0.91 28.42 7.54
CA ARG A 269 0.98 28.35 9.01
C ARG A 269 2.14 27.45 9.49
N GLU A 270 2.44 27.50 10.78
CA GLU A 270 3.35 26.53 11.39
C GLU A 270 2.74 25.12 11.36
N ALA A 271 3.58 24.10 11.17
CA ALA A 271 3.13 22.72 11.10
C ALA A 271 2.62 22.24 12.47
N ASN A 272 1.36 21.78 12.52
CA ASN A 272 0.78 21.12 13.68
C ASN A 272 0.90 19.60 13.54
N LEU A 273 1.77 18.97 14.31
CA LEU A 273 2.01 17.52 14.30
C LEU A 273 1.32 16.77 15.47
N ALA A 274 0.32 17.37 16.13
CA ALA A 274 -0.33 16.77 17.30
C ALA A 274 -0.92 15.37 17.00
N GLU A 275 -1.48 15.13 15.81
CA GLU A 275 -1.97 13.81 15.40
C GLU A 275 -0.82 12.78 15.34
N TRP A 276 0.35 13.17 14.85
CA TRP A 276 1.55 12.31 14.80
C TRP A 276 2.12 12.05 16.19
N GLU A 277 2.14 13.06 17.05
CA GLU A 277 2.55 12.91 18.45
C GLU A 277 1.65 11.93 19.18
N GLN A 278 0.32 11.97 18.89
CA GLN A 278 -0.63 11.01 19.44
C GLN A 278 -0.36 9.57 18.96
N VAL A 279 -0.05 9.37 17.69
CA VAL A 279 0.33 8.05 17.13
C VAL A 279 1.58 7.52 17.85
N ILE A 280 2.62 8.34 17.98
CA ILE A 280 3.87 7.98 18.65
C ILE A 280 3.61 7.65 20.13
N TYR A 281 2.77 8.45 20.81
CA TYR A 281 2.40 8.19 22.20
C TYR A 281 1.67 6.85 22.38
N GLN A 282 0.72 6.54 21.50
CA GLN A 282 -0.02 5.28 21.54
C GLN A 282 0.90 4.07 21.31
N GLU A 283 1.82 4.19 20.33
CA GLU A 283 2.80 3.15 20.04
C GLU A 283 3.78 2.90 21.21
N ALA A 284 4.20 3.97 21.89
CA ALA A 284 5.15 3.88 23.01
C ALA A 284 4.50 3.45 24.34
N ASN A 285 3.17 3.52 24.47
CA ASN A 285 2.46 3.26 25.73
C ASN A 285 1.33 2.23 25.56
N PRO A 286 1.62 1.00 25.10
CA PRO A 286 0.62 -0.06 25.04
C PRO A 286 0.19 -0.48 26.44
N THR A 287 -1.05 -0.98 26.59
CA THR A 287 -1.59 -1.52 27.85
C THR A 287 -1.56 -3.04 27.90
N GLY A 288 -1.13 -3.69 26.83
CA GLY A 288 -1.03 -5.13 26.69
C GLY A 288 -0.52 -5.49 25.30
N GLU A 289 -0.52 -6.77 25.02
CA GLU A 289 -0.12 -7.31 23.71
C GLU A 289 -1.03 -8.45 23.28
N VAL A 290 -1.12 -8.70 21.99
CA VAL A 290 -1.83 -9.84 21.39
C VAL A 290 -0.97 -10.47 20.31
N THR A 291 -1.13 -11.79 20.13
CA THR A 291 -0.46 -12.54 19.06
C THR A 291 -1.45 -12.95 18.00
N ILE A 292 -1.30 -12.41 16.80
CA ILE A 292 -2.17 -12.68 15.65
C ILE A 292 -1.42 -13.55 14.65
N GLY A 293 -2.01 -14.72 14.32
CA GLY A 293 -1.50 -15.57 13.25
C GLY A 293 -2.00 -15.07 11.89
N MET A 294 -1.09 -14.70 11.01
CA MET A 294 -1.41 -14.41 9.62
C MET A 294 -1.03 -15.60 8.75
N VAL A 295 -2.05 -16.33 8.26
CA VAL A 295 -1.88 -17.56 7.47
C VAL A 295 -1.94 -17.23 5.99
N GLY A 296 -0.78 -17.15 5.35
CA GLY A 296 -0.61 -16.74 3.97
C GLY A 296 0.32 -17.68 3.19
N LYS A 297 0.69 -17.28 1.97
CA LYS A 297 1.61 -18.04 1.11
C LYS A 297 2.89 -17.30 0.70
N TYR A 298 3.03 -16.04 1.12
CA TYR A 298 4.20 -15.20 0.84
C TYR A 298 4.90 -14.78 2.13
N VAL A 299 4.99 -15.70 3.08
CA VAL A 299 5.46 -15.42 4.46
C VAL A 299 6.94 -15.09 4.55
N GLU A 300 7.74 -15.45 3.54
CA GLU A 300 9.18 -15.16 3.49
C GLU A 300 9.47 -13.68 3.17
N LEU A 301 8.52 -12.97 2.56
CA LEU A 301 8.67 -11.55 2.21
C LEU A 301 7.55 -10.72 2.86
N PRO A 302 7.83 -10.05 4.00
CA PRO A 302 6.83 -9.21 4.70
C PRO A 302 6.22 -8.12 3.83
N ASP A 303 6.95 -7.59 2.86
CA ASP A 303 6.46 -6.56 1.94
C ASP A 303 5.32 -7.05 1.01
N ALA A 304 5.16 -8.38 0.84
CA ALA A 304 4.00 -8.94 0.14
C ALA A 304 2.66 -8.72 0.87
N TYR A 305 2.73 -8.43 2.17
CA TYR A 305 1.58 -8.17 3.05
C TYR A 305 1.70 -6.84 3.79
N LYS A 306 2.42 -5.88 3.20
CA LYS A 306 2.78 -4.62 3.87
C LYS A 306 1.57 -3.88 4.43
N SER A 307 0.54 -3.68 3.62
CA SER A 307 -0.67 -2.96 4.07
C SER A 307 -1.45 -3.71 5.15
N VAL A 308 -1.52 -5.04 5.08
CA VAL A 308 -2.17 -5.87 6.13
C VAL A 308 -1.41 -5.75 7.45
N ILE A 309 -0.08 -5.86 7.40
CA ILE A 309 0.79 -5.72 8.58
C ILE A 309 0.62 -4.34 9.22
N GLU A 310 0.64 -3.28 8.43
CA GLU A 310 0.43 -1.92 8.94
C GLU A 310 -0.99 -1.74 9.49
N ALA A 311 -2.03 -2.24 8.80
CA ALA A 311 -3.41 -2.15 9.27
C ALA A 311 -3.63 -2.86 10.61
N LEU A 312 -3.01 -4.03 10.83
CA LEU A 312 -3.01 -4.70 12.13
C LEU A 312 -2.37 -3.84 13.23
N LYS A 313 -1.22 -3.21 12.94
CA LYS A 313 -0.58 -2.28 13.87
C LYS A 313 -1.47 -1.06 14.15
N HIS A 314 -2.14 -0.50 13.14
CA HIS A 314 -3.07 0.61 13.32
C HIS A 314 -4.24 0.22 14.24
N GLY A 315 -4.79 -0.99 14.07
CA GLY A 315 -5.78 -1.54 14.99
C GLY A 315 -5.22 -1.67 16.42
N GLY A 316 -3.95 -2.05 16.55
CA GLY A 316 -3.21 -2.07 17.81
C GLY A 316 -3.11 -0.70 18.46
N LEU A 317 -2.72 0.33 17.71
CA LEU A 317 -2.64 1.72 18.20
C LEU A 317 -3.97 2.18 18.81
N LYS A 318 -5.10 1.97 18.11
CA LYS A 318 -6.43 2.36 18.56
C LYS A 318 -6.87 1.64 19.83
N ASN A 319 -6.49 0.38 19.99
CA ASN A 319 -6.79 -0.43 21.18
C ASN A 319 -5.71 -0.34 22.27
N ARG A 320 -4.62 0.38 22.03
CA ARG A 320 -3.44 0.44 22.89
C ARG A 320 -2.84 -0.94 23.20
N LEU A 321 -2.80 -1.79 22.15
CA LEU A 321 -2.23 -3.13 22.23
C LEU A 321 -1.03 -3.23 21.27
N THR A 322 0.04 -3.85 21.72
CA THR A 322 1.11 -4.31 20.82
C THR A 322 0.60 -5.53 20.05
N VAL A 323 0.69 -5.49 18.73
CA VAL A 323 0.28 -6.61 17.88
C VAL A 323 1.53 -7.37 17.43
N ASN A 324 1.71 -8.57 17.98
CA ASN A 324 2.74 -9.52 17.57
C ASN A 324 2.18 -10.37 16.41
N ILE A 325 2.74 -10.20 15.21
CA ILE A 325 2.27 -10.91 14.02
C ILE A 325 3.14 -12.14 13.79
N LYS A 326 2.50 -13.32 13.83
CA LYS A 326 3.13 -14.60 13.49
C LYS A 326 2.76 -14.97 12.06
N LEU A 327 3.72 -14.88 11.14
CA LEU A 327 3.55 -15.33 9.75
C LEU A 327 3.59 -16.86 9.70
N ILE A 328 2.59 -17.49 9.09
CA ILE A 328 2.47 -18.94 9.00
C ILE A 328 2.19 -19.29 7.54
N ASP A 329 3.02 -20.18 6.95
CA ASP A 329 2.76 -20.67 5.61
C ASP A 329 1.55 -21.61 5.61
N SER A 330 0.60 -21.37 4.73
CA SER A 330 -0.58 -22.22 4.61
C SER A 330 -0.26 -23.66 4.18
N GLN A 331 0.83 -23.89 3.44
CA GLN A 331 1.31 -25.24 3.12
C GLN A 331 1.85 -25.98 4.34
N ASP A 332 2.42 -25.25 5.30
CA ASP A 332 2.81 -25.87 6.58
C ASP A 332 1.59 -26.39 7.35
N ILE A 333 0.45 -25.70 7.27
CA ILE A 333 -0.80 -26.20 7.87
C ILE A 333 -1.26 -27.48 7.18
N GLU A 334 -1.17 -27.58 5.85
CA GLU A 334 -1.53 -28.78 5.10
C GLU A 334 -0.68 -29.99 5.50
N THR A 335 0.62 -29.78 5.71
CA THR A 335 1.59 -30.86 5.93
C THR A 335 1.80 -31.22 7.40
N ARG A 336 1.72 -30.23 8.30
CA ARG A 336 2.05 -30.35 9.74
C ARG A 336 0.82 -30.25 10.64
N GLY A 337 -0.33 -29.87 10.06
CA GLY A 337 -1.60 -29.75 10.78
C GLY A 337 -1.81 -28.42 11.49
N VAL A 338 -3.00 -28.29 12.09
CA VAL A 338 -3.50 -27.06 12.73
C VAL A 338 -2.86 -26.76 14.11
N ASP A 339 -1.99 -27.62 14.60
CA ASP A 339 -1.28 -27.38 15.88
C ASP A 339 -0.42 -26.13 15.86
N LEU A 340 -0.01 -25.67 14.67
CA LEU A 340 0.71 -24.41 14.45
C LEU A 340 -0.12 -23.16 14.84
N LEU A 341 -1.45 -23.32 14.93
CA LEU A 341 -2.41 -22.25 15.27
C LEU A 341 -2.69 -22.16 16.77
N LYS A 342 -2.20 -23.11 17.57
CA LYS A 342 -2.42 -23.10 19.02
C LYS A 342 -1.75 -21.91 19.69
N GLY A 343 -2.46 -21.32 20.65
CA GLY A 343 -1.97 -20.17 21.43
C GLY A 343 -2.00 -18.82 20.70
N LEU A 344 -2.65 -18.73 19.55
CA LEU A 344 -2.93 -17.47 18.89
C LEU A 344 -4.17 -16.82 19.51
N ASP A 345 -4.13 -15.49 19.65
CA ASP A 345 -5.26 -14.69 20.16
C ASP A 345 -6.28 -14.37 19.08
N ALA A 346 -5.85 -14.37 17.81
CA ALA A 346 -6.70 -14.23 16.64
C ALA A 346 -5.99 -14.75 15.38
N ILE A 347 -6.76 -14.99 14.31
CA ILE A 347 -6.26 -15.54 13.05
C ILE A 347 -6.76 -14.66 11.89
N LEU A 348 -5.84 -14.23 11.03
CA LEU A 348 -6.12 -13.52 9.80
C LEU A 348 -5.68 -14.36 8.60
N VAL A 349 -6.58 -14.48 7.60
CA VAL A 349 -6.24 -15.07 6.30
C VAL A 349 -6.32 -13.97 5.24
N PRO A 350 -5.18 -13.53 4.68
CA PRO A 350 -5.13 -12.45 3.71
C PRO A 350 -5.54 -12.89 2.31
N GLY A 351 -5.67 -11.92 1.41
CA GLY A 351 -5.86 -12.10 -0.02
C GLY A 351 -4.72 -12.89 -0.70
N GLY A 352 -4.97 -13.32 -1.92
CA GLY A 352 -4.02 -14.04 -2.75
C GLY A 352 -4.71 -14.69 -3.95
N PHE A 353 -3.93 -15.21 -4.89
CA PHE A 353 -4.42 -15.89 -6.10
C PHE A 353 -3.80 -17.29 -6.23
N GLY A 354 -4.52 -18.21 -6.91
CA GLY A 354 -4.06 -19.54 -7.28
C GLY A 354 -4.10 -20.58 -6.16
N GLU A 355 -3.89 -21.83 -6.51
CA GLU A 355 -4.22 -23.03 -5.73
C GLU A 355 -3.30 -23.32 -4.53
N ARG A 356 -2.07 -22.80 -4.52
CA ARG A 356 -1.06 -23.15 -3.50
C ARG A 356 -1.54 -22.79 -2.09
N GLY A 357 -1.58 -23.79 -1.19
CA GLY A 357 -1.89 -23.61 0.23
C GLY A 357 -3.36 -23.35 0.53
N ILE A 358 -4.28 -23.64 -0.41
CA ILE A 358 -5.73 -23.38 -0.23
C ILE A 358 -6.34 -24.27 0.84
N GLU A 359 -6.05 -25.57 0.84
CA GLU A 359 -6.61 -26.48 1.87
C GLU A 359 -6.09 -26.11 3.26
N GLY A 360 -4.83 -25.66 3.41
CA GLY A 360 -4.32 -25.16 4.67
C GLY A 360 -5.07 -23.91 5.17
N LYS A 361 -5.49 -23.03 4.27
CA LYS A 361 -6.34 -21.88 4.64
C LYS A 361 -7.74 -22.29 5.01
N ILE A 362 -8.33 -23.27 4.31
CA ILE A 362 -9.64 -23.85 4.66
C ILE A 362 -9.58 -24.53 6.04
N MET A 363 -8.53 -25.32 6.31
CA MET A 363 -8.26 -25.93 7.63
C MET A 363 -8.10 -24.86 8.71
N THR A 364 -7.48 -23.74 8.39
CA THR A 364 -7.31 -22.60 9.31
C THR A 364 -8.65 -21.96 9.66
N ALA A 365 -9.51 -21.69 8.68
CA ALA A 365 -10.86 -21.17 8.90
C ALA A 365 -11.71 -22.12 9.76
N LYS A 366 -11.61 -23.44 9.50
CA LYS A 366 -12.25 -24.48 10.32
C LYS A 366 -11.78 -24.44 11.77
N TYR A 367 -10.46 -24.40 11.97
CA TYR A 367 -9.87 -24.32 13.32
C TYR A 367 -10.39 -23.11 14.08
N ALA A 368 -10.36 -21.91 13.43
CA ALA A 368 -10.85 -20.68 14.03
C ALA A 368 -12.33 -20.80 14.43
N ARG A 369 -13.20 -21.31 13.53
CA ARG A 369 -14.63 -21.49 13.78
C ARG A 369 -14.90 -22.48 14.94
N GLU A 370 -14.25 -23.64 14.94
CA GLU A 370 -14.50 -24.69 15.93
C GLU A 370 -13.93 -24.34 17.32
N ASN A 371 -12.81 -23.65 17.38
CA ASN A 371 -12.14 -23.27 18.64
C ASN A 371 -12.51 -21.83 19.11
N LYS A 372 -13.47 -21.18 18.44
CA LYS A 372 -13.94 -19.84 18.79
C LYS A 372 -12.84 -18.76 18.79
N VAL A 373 -11.76 -18.96 18.00
CA VAL A 373 -10.68 -17.99 17.85
C VAL A 373 -11.14 -16.88 16.89
N PRO A 374 -11.03 -15.60 17.24
CA PRO A 374 -11.39 -14.49 16.36
C PRO A 374 -10.75 -14.63 14.98
N TYR A 375 -11.58 -14.47 13.92
CA TYR A 375 -11.17 -14.69 12.54
C TYR A 375 -11.47 -13.49 11.66
N LEU A 376 -10.48 -13.03 10.92
CA LEU A 376 -10.64 -12.04 9.83
C LEU A 376 -10.18 -12.66 8.50
N GLY A 377 -11.10 -12.78 7.55
CA GLY A 377 -10.79 -13.22 6.17
C GLY A 377 -10.85 -12.05 5.20
N ILE A 378 -9.79 -11.83 4.42
CA ILE A 378 -9.71 -10.75 3.43
C ILE A 378 -9.66 -11.36 2.02
N CYS A 379 -10.56 -10.97 1.12
CA CYS A 379 -10.62 -11.40 -0.28
C CYS A 379 -10.63 -12.94 -0.39
N LEU A 380 -9.53 -13.58 -0.76
CA LEU A 380 -9.40 -15.04 -0.73
C LEU A 380 -9.70 -15.62 0.67
N GLY A 381 -9.38 -14.91 1.74
CA GLY A 381 -9.70 -15.30 3.10
C GLY A 381 -11.21 -15.42 3.37
N MET A 382 -12.03 -14.58 2.73
CA MET A 382 -13.49 -14.73 2.76
C MET A 382 -13.93 -15.96 1.95
N GLN A 383 -13.36 -16.17 0.77
CA GLN A 383 -13.73 -17.28 -0.11
C GLN A 383 -13.44 -18.64 0.54
N VAL A 384 -12.26 -18.80 1.18
CA VAL A 384 -11.93 -20.06 1.88
C VAL A 384 -12.80 -20.27 3.13
N ALA A 385 -13.19 -19.20 3.84
CA ALA A 385 -14.13 -19.31 4.96
C ALA A 385 -15.52 -19.74 4.50
N LEU A 386 -16.00 -19.24 3.35
CA LEU A 386 -17.25 -19.66 2.73
C LEU A 386 -17.19 -21.13 2.29
N ILE A 387 -16.10 -21.56 1.64
CA ILE A 387 -15.89 -22.95 1.22
C ILE A 387 -15.87 -23.88 2.44
N GLU A 388 -15.17 -23.49 3.50
CA GLU A 388 -15.13 -24.26 4.75
C GLU A 388 -16.53 -24.44 5.33
N PHE A 389 -17.28 -23.33 5.47
CA PHE A 389 -18.62 -23.37 6.03
C PHE A 389 -19.59 -24.18 5.17
N ALA A 390 -19.49 -24.05 3.86
CA ALA A 390 -20.28 -24.85 2.91
C ALA A 390 -20.01 -26.36 3.08
N ARG A 391 -18.74 -26.76 3.16
CA ARG A 391 -18.35 -28.17 3.31
C ARG A 391 -18.78 -28.77 4.66
N ASN A 392 -18.49 -28.07 5.76
CA ASN A 392 -18.55 -28.66 7.11
C ASN A 392 -19.83 -28.31 7.89
N VAL A 393 -20.57 -27.25 7.51
CA VAL A 393 -21.79 -26.82 8.21
C VAL A 393 -23.02 -26.95 7.31
N ALA A 394 -22.95 -26.49 6.05
CA ALA A 394 -24.09 -26.56 5.12
C ALA A 394 -24.23 -27.92 4.40
N ASN A 395 -23.42 -28.93 4.75
CA ASN A 395 -23.44 -30.27 4.17
C ASN A 395 -23.30 -30.27 2.63
N MET A 396 -22.40 -29.41 2.10
CA MET A 396 -22.10 -29.31 0.67
C MET A 396 -20.72 -29.93 0.41
N GLU A 397 -20.61 -31.25 0.61
CA GLU A 397 -19.37 -31.99 0.40
C GLU A 397 -18.81 -31.77 -1.01
N GLY A 398 -17.52 -31.41 -1.12
CA GLY A 398 -16.86 -31.04 -2.37
C GLY A 398 -17.13 -29.60 -2.84
N ALA A 399 -17.71 -28.73 -1.98
CA ALA A 399 -17.80 -27.30 -2.28
C ALA A 399 -16.41 -26.68 -2.50
N ASN A 400 -16.28 -25.87 -3.54
CA ASN A 400 -15.00 -25.24 -3.89
C ASN A 400 -15.20 -23.95 -4.69
N SER A 401 -14.10 -23.31 -5.07
CA SER A 401 -14.05 -22.26 -6.08
C SER A 401 -13.74 -22.86 -7.46
N THR A 402 -14.33 -22.31 -8.52
CA THR A 402 -13.95 -22.67 -9.90
C THR A 402 -12.52 -22.23 -10.25
N GLU A 403 -11.88 -21.36 -9.44
CA GLU A 403 -10.44 -21.05 -9.55
C GLU A 403 -9.57 -22.27 -9.24
N PHE A 404 -9.98 -23.12 -8.30
CA PHE A 404 -9.18 -24.24 -7.82
C PHE A 404 -9.63 -25.58 -8.39
N ASP A 405 -10.92 -25.72 -8.68
CA ASP A 405 -11.50 -26.89 -9.32
C ASP A 405 -12.66 -26.47 -10.20
N ALA A 406 -12.39 -26.37 -11.51
CA ALA A 406 -13.41 -25.99 -12.51
C ALA A 406 -14.61 -26.95 -12.56
N ASN A 407 -14.44 -28.19 -12.08
CA ASN A 407 -15.45 -29.24 -12.11
C ASN A 407 -16.05 -29.55 -10.73
N CYS A 408 -15.82 -28.71 -9.73
CA CYS A 408 -16.30 -28.95 -8.37
C CYS A 408 -17.83 -29.09 -8.35
N LYS A 409 -18.31 -29.99 -7.49
CA LYS A 409 -19.73 -30.32 -7.36
C LYS A 409 -20.60 -29.12 -6.94
N TYR A 410 -20.06 -28.28 -6.06
CA TYR A 410 -20.74 -27.09 -5.57
C TYR A 410 -19.78 -25.89 -5.73
N PRO A 411 -19.84 -25.16 -6.86
CA PRO A 411 -19.03 -23.97 -7.09
C PRO A 411 -19.56 -22.78 -6.29
N VAL A 412 -19.29 -22.77 -4.97
CA VAL A 412 -19.78 -21.72 -4.06
C VAL A 412 -19.10 -20.38 -4.31
N VAL A 413 -17.97 -20.39 -5.01
CA VAL A 413 -17.25 -19.23 -5.53
C VAL A 413 -16.98 -19.48 -7.02
N ALA A 414 -17.27 -18.48 -7.87
CA ALA A 414 -17.12 -18.61 -9.33
C ALA A 414 -16.69 -17.30 -9.98
N LEU A 415 -16.22 -17.37 -11.24
CA LEU A 415 -15.88 -16.20 -12.04
C LEU A 415 -17.08 -15.26 -12.22
N ILE A 416 -16.84 -13.94 -12.21
CA ILE A 416 -17.88 -12.92 -12.48
C ILE A 416 -18.54 -13.11 -13.86
N THR A 417 -17.80 -13.63 -14.84
CA THR A 417 -18.26 -13.83 -16.23
C THR A 417 -19.19 -15.01 -16.42
N GLU A 418 -19.32 -15.90 -15.43
CA GLU A 418 -20.21 -17.09 -15.47
C GLU A 418 -21.60 -16.80 -14.89
N TRP A 419 -21.91 -15.53 -14.61
CA TRP A 419 -23.24 -15.16 -14.12
C TRP A 419 -24.29 -15.35 -15.20
N ARG A 420 -25.38 -16.00 -14.84
CA ARG A 420 -26.57 -16.02 -15.69
C ARG A 420 -27.26 -14.66 -15.62
N ASP A 421 -27.69 -14.15 -16.80
CA ASP A 421 -28.56 -12.98 -16.86
C ASP A 421 -29.92 -13.29 -16.21
N GLU A 422 -30.77 -12.28 -16.07
CA GLU A 422 -32.13 -12.43 -15.52
C GLU A 422 -33.01 -13.42 -16.30
N ASN A 423 -32.60 -13.83 -17.52
CA ASN A 423 -33.27 -14.79 -18.39
C ASN A 423 -32.63 -16.19 -18.38
N GLY A 424 -31.58 -16.40 -17.57
CA GLY A 424 -30.88 -17.66 -17.45
C GLY A 424 -29.86 -17.95 -18.56
N ASN A 425 -29.53 -16.97 -19.41
CA ASN A 425 -28.49 -17.10 -20.42
C ASN A 425 -27.12 -16.89 -19.81
N LEU A 426 -26.14 -17.76 -20.11
CA LEU A 426 -24.74 -17.56 -19.78
C LEU A 426 -24.22 -16.38 -20.60
N GLU A 427 -23.80 -15.30 -19.96
CA GLU A 427 -22.94 -14.29 -20.58
C GLU A 427 -21.55 -14.88 -20.74
N VAL A 428 -21.30 -15.60 -21.81
CA VAL A 428 -19.97 -16.08 -22.18
C VAL A 428 -19.19 -14.89 -22.73
N ARG A 429 -18.41 -14.22 -21.89
CA ARG A 429 -17.29 -13.40 -22.37
C ARG A 429 -16.14 -14.36 -22.66
N SER A 430 -15.62 -14.32 -23.89
CA SER A 430 -14.59 -15.22 -24.36
C SER A 430 -13.32 -15.16 -23.49
N GLU A 431 -12.65 -16.31 -23.30
CA GLU A 431 -11.36 -16.46 -22.62
C GLU A 431 -10.22 -15.59 -23.24
N GLU A 432 -10.44 -15.01 -24.42
CA GLU A 432 -9.52 -14.10 -25.10
C GLU A 432 -9.64 -12.63 -24.67
N SER A 433 -10.60 -12.28 -23.80
CA SER A 433 -10.62 -10.94 -23.21
C SER A 433 -9.45 -10.79 -22.26
N ASP A 434 -8.68 -9.73 -22.49
CA ASP A 434 -7.55 -9.27 -21.68
C ASP A 434 -7.74 -9.60 -20.19
N LEU A 435 -6.88 -10.43 -19.62
CA LEU A 435 -6.99 -10.94 -18.23
C LEU A 435 -7.23 -9.83 -17.18
N GLY A 436 -6.89 -8.58 -17.50
CA GLY A 436 -7.20 -7.39 -16.69
C GLY A 436 -8.65 -6.90 -16.78
N GLY A 437 -9.41 -7.24 -17.85
CA GLY A 437 -10.73 -6.67 -18.13
C GLY A 437 -11.89 -7.27 -17.33
N THR A 438 -11.70 -8.38 -16.62
CA THR A 438 -12.74 -9.08 -15.83
C THR A 438 -12.59 -8.89 -14.33
N MET A 439 -11.54 -8.17 -13.89
CA MET A 439 -11.25 -7.98 -12.47
C MET A 439 -11.99 -6.76 -11.91
N ARG A 440 -12.63 -6.93 -10.74
CA ARG A 440 -13.12 -5.80 -9.95
C ARG A 440 -11.94 -5.16 -9.22
N VAL A 441 -11.68 -3.90 -9.52
CA VAL A 441 -10.52 -3.15 -8.99
C VAL A 441 -10.97 -1.77 -8.54
N GLY A 442 -10.44 -1.31 -7.40
CA GLY A 442 -10.68 0.03 -6.87
C GLY A 442 -11.88 0.14 -5.95
N GLY A 443 -12.23 1.36 -5.60
CA GLY A 443 -13.30 1.69 -4.66
C GLY A 443 -14.68 1.29 -5.18
N GLN A 444 -15.38 0.45 -4.44
CA GLN A 444 -16.74 0.03 -4.74
C GLN A 444 -17.64 0.28 -3.52
N PRO A 445 -18.82 0.83 -3.72
CA PRO A 445 -19.76 1.01 -2.61
C PRO A 445 -20.36 -0.33 -2.18
N CYS A 446 -20.43 -0.55 -0.86
CA CYS A 446 -21.02 -1.70 -0.22
C CYS A 446 -22.10 -1.25 0.76
N GLN A 447 -23.29 -1.84 0.66
CA GLN A 447 -24.40 -1.60 1.57
C GLN A 447 -24.35 -2.62 2.71
N LEU A 448 -24.30 -2.14 3.95
CA LEU A 448 -24.24 -2.96 5.14
C LEU A 448 -25.64 -3.37 5.61
N VAL A 449 -25.75 -4.59 6.06
CA VAL A 449 -27.01 -5.14 6.56
C VAL A 449 -27.26 -4.61 7.97
N LYS A 450 -28.49 -4.15 8.23
CA LYS A 450 -28.92 -3.75 9.58
C LYS A 450 -28.74 -4.93 10.54
N ASP A 451 -28.41 -4.63 11.78
CA ASP A 451 -28.17 -5.61 12.84
C ASP A 451 -26.95 -6.55 12.57
N SER A 452 -25.99 -6.11 11.74
CA SER A 452 -24.71 -6.80 11.57
C SER A 452 -23.62 -6.19 12.47
N LEU A 453 -22.69 -7.05 12.91
CA LEU A 453 -21.53 -6.63 13.68
C LEU A 453 -20.68 -5.60 12.89
N VAL A 454 -20.55 -5.82 11.57
CA VAL A 454 -19.77 -4.92 10.69
C VAL A 454 -20.43 -3.54 10.63
N ARG A 455 -21.75 -3.46 10.51
CA ARG A 455 -22.43 -2.16 10.50
C ARG A 455 -22.21 -1.38 11.80
N ASP A 456 -22.22 -2.07 12.92
CA ASP A 456 -21.95 -1.45 14.22
C ASP A 456 -20.51 -0.95 14.31
N MET A 457 -19.53 -1.68 13.77
CA MET A 457 -18.13 -1.26 13.70
C MET A 457 -17.90 -0.03 12.82
N TYR A 458 -18.51 0.00 11.62
CA TYR A 458 -18.38 1.14 10.71
C TYR A 458 -19.25 2.35 11.11
N GLY A 459 -20.35 2.13 11.82
CA GLY A 459 -21.30 3.19 12.18
C GLY A 459 -21.99 3.85 10.97
N ALA A 460 -22.08 3.13 9.83
CA ALA A 460 -22.61 3.62 8.57
C ALA A 460 -23.46 2.54 7.88
N ASP A 461 -24.41 2.95 7.04
CA ASP A 461 -25.23 2.01 6.25
C ASP A 461 -24.55 1.66 4.90
N THR A 462 -23.72 2.55 4.37
CA THR A 462 -22.97 2.37 3.12
C THR A 462 -21.51 2.75 3.34
N ILE A 463 -20.62 1.90 2.84
CA ILE A 463 -19.17 2.11 2.87
C ILE A 463 -18.59 2.04 1.47
N VAL A 464 -17.41 2.54 1.26
CA VAL A 464 -16.64 2.40 0.02
C VAL A 464 -15.31 1.77 0.36
N GLU A 465 -15.07 0.58 -0.22
CA GLU A 465 -13.84 -0.18 0.01
C GLU A 465 -13.21 -0.61 -1.32
N ARG A 466 -11.90 -0.88 -1.31
CA ARG A 466 -11.15 -1.20 -2.53
C ARG A 466 -11.13 -2.69 -2.78
N HIS A 467 -11.40 -3.08 -4.01
CA HIS A 467 -11.44 -4.45 -4.50
C HIS A 467 -10.24 -4.76 -5.38
N ARG A 468 -9.85 -6.03 -5.42
CA ARG A 468 -8.90 -6.60 -6.36
C ARG A 468 -9.12 -8.11 -6.47
N HIS A 469 -10.13 -8.52 -7.21
CA HIS A 469 -10.48 -9.94 -7.37
C HIS A 469 -11.31 -10.19 -8.63
N ARG A 470 -11.37 -11.46 -9.04
CA ARG A 470 -12.14 -11.95 -10.21
C ARG A 470 -13.30 -12.85 -9.81
N TYR A 471 -13.13 -13.63 -8.74
CA TYR A 471 -14.08 -14.62 -8.29
C TYR A 471 -15.02 -14.04 -7.25
N GLU A 472 -16.28 -14.45 -7.31
CA GLU A 472 -17.38 -13.96 -6.46
C GLU A 472 -18.19 -15.10 -5.88
N VAL A 473 -18.89 -14.84 -4.80
CA VAL A 473 -19.83 -15.79 -4.19
C VAL A 473 -20.95 -16.12 -5.14
N ASN A 474 -21.22 -17.41 -5.37
CA ASN A 474 -22.28 -17.88 -6.22
C ASN A 474 -23.66 -17.79 -5.51
N ASN A 475 -24.46 -16.81 -5.89
CA ASN A 475 -25.76 -16.55 -5.29
C ASN A 475 -26.76 -17.72 -5.40
N LEU A 476 -26.62 -18.62 -6.39
CA LEU A 476 -27.51 -19.78 -6.55
C LEU A 476 -27.38 -20.78 -5.40
N LEU A 477 -26.21 -20.84 -4.75
CA LEU A 477 -25.92 -21.73 -3.64
C LEU A 477 -25.99 -21.03 -2.28
N LEU A 478 -26.05 -19.70 -2.27
CA LEU A 478 -25.97 -18.86 -1.09
C LEU A 478 -27.07 -19.14 -0.07
N LYS A 479 -28.32 -19.29 -0.54
CA LYS A 479 -29.45 -19.54 0.36
C LYS A 479 -29.24 -20.76 1.27
N ARG A 480 -28.67 -21.84 0.74
CA ARG A 480 -28.37 -23.04 1.53
C ARG A 480 -27.34 -22.79 2.62
N ILE A 481 -26.38 -21.89 2.36
CA ILE A 481 -25.34 -21.50 3.29
C ILE A 481 -25.93 -20.60 4.39
N GLU A 482 -26.81 -19.65 4.01
CA GLU A 482 -27.53 -18.79 4.96
C GLU A 482 -28.47 -19.59 5.85
N ASP A 483 -29.21 -20.55 5.28
CA ASP A 483 -30.11 -21.46 6.04
C ASP A 483 -29.31 -22.32 7.04
N ALA A 484 -28.03 -22.57 6.81
CA ALA A 484 -27.11 -23.25 7.73
C ALA A 484 -26.52 -22.32 8.82
N GLY A 485 -26.80 -21.00 8.77
CA GLY A 485 -26.50 -20.06 9.83
C GLY A 485 -25.40 -19.04 9.52
N LEU A 486 -24.82 -19.02 8.32
CA LEU A 486 -23.92 -17.94 7.91
C LEU A 486 -24.75 -16.70 7.52
N LYS A 487 -24.31 -15.53 7.94
CA LYS A 487 -25.00 -14.27 7.64
C LYS A 487 -24.23 -13.47 6.58
N VAL A 488 -24.93 -13.01 5.56
CA VAL A 488 -24.43 -11.97 4.67
C VAL A 488 -24.60 -10.62 5.37
N ALA A 489 -23.49 -9.95 5.65
CA ALA A 489 -23.44 -8.70 6.38
C ALA A 489 -23.26 -7.46 5.48
N GLY A 490 -22.84 -7.65 4.24
CA GLY A 490 -22.69 -6.59 3.24
C GLY A 490 -22.90 -7.07 1.81
N ARG A 491 -23.48 -6.21 0.98
CA ARG A 491 -23.72 -6.47 -0.44
C ARG A 491 -23.38 -5.26 -1.30
N SER A 492 -23.11 -5.49 -2.59
CA SER A 492 -23.05 -4.40 -3.57
C SER A 492 -24.38 -3.62 -3.60
N VAL A 493 -24.33 -2.35 -4.03
CA VAL A 493 -25.52 -1.47 -4.01
C VAL A 493 -26.68 -2.01 -4.87
N ASP A 494 -26.38 -2.72 -5.96
CA ASP A 494 -27.35 -3.41 -6.79
C ASP A 494 -27.85 -4.74 -6.17
N ASN A 495 -27.40 -5.07 -4.98
CA ASN A 495 -27.72 -6.27 -4.20
C ASN A 495 -27.34 -7.61 -4.88
N LYS A 496 -26.47 -7.57 -5.90
CA LYS A 496 -26.09 -8.78 -6.66
C LYS A 496 -24.90 -9.52 -6.08
N LEU A 497 -23.96 -8.82 -5.44
CA LEU A 497 -22.69 -9.38 -4.98
C LEU A 497 -22.61 -9.41 -3.46
N VAL A 498 -22.07 -10.50 -2.92
CA VAL A 498 -21.77 -10.63 -1.48
C VAL A 498 -20.42 -10.02 -1.19
N GLU A 499 -20.39 -9.01 -0.34
CA GLU A 499 -19.17 -8.29 0.00
C GLU A 499 -18.61 -8.65 1.38
N ILE A 500 -19.50 -9.02 2.31
CA ILE A 500 -19.11 -9.35 3.70
C ILE A 500 -19.96 -10.50 4.21
N ILE A 501 -19.33 -11.43 4.92
CA ILE A 501 -19.99 -12.51 5.65
C ILE A 501 -19.62 -12.47 7.14
N GLU A 502 -20.57 -12.87 7.98
CA GLU A 502 -20.41 -13.03 9.43
C GLU A 502 -20.91 -14.41 9.86
N ASN A 503 -20.29 -14.99 10.88
CA ASN A 503 -20.86 -16.12 11.60
C ASN A 503 -21.43 -15.65 12.95
N PRO A 504 -22.75 -15.44 13.08
CA PRO A 504 -23.36 -14.94 14.31
C PRO A 504 -23.29 -15.92 15.48
N ASN A 505 -22.98 -17.19 15.22
CA ASN A 505 -22.78 -18.22 16.25
C ASN A 505 -21.33 -18.30 16.75
N HIS A 506 -20.47 -17.38 16.29
CA HIS A 506 -19.08 -17.25 16.70
C HIS A 506 -18.87 -15.89 17.36
N PRO A 507 -18.06 -15.80 18.43
CA PRO A 507 -17.87 -14.53 19.14
C PRO A 507 -17.32 -13.39 18.27
N TRP A 508 -16.46 -13.69 17.29
CA TRP A 508 -16.01 -12.74 16.28
C TRP A 508 -15.47 -13.47 15.04
N PHE A 509 -16.28 -13.58 14.01
CA PHE A 509 -15.91 -14.21 12.73
C PHE A 509 -16.47 -13.36 11.59
N VAL A 510 -15.59 -12.59 10.96
CA VAL A 510 -15.91 -11.67 9.88
C VAL A 510 -14.99 -11.92 8.69
N ALA A 511 -15.55 -11.87 7.49
CA ALA A 511 -14.73 -11.91 6.30
C ALA A 511 -15.31 -11.02 5.19
N CYS A 512 -14.45 -10.37 4.41
CA CYS A 512 -14.81 -9.41 3.39
C CYS A 512 -14.13 -9.72 2.05
N GLN A 513 -14.82 -9.40 0.94
CA GLN A 513 -14.31 -9.61 -0.41
C GLN A 513 -13.32 -8.51 -0.84
N PHE A 514 -13.48 -7.32 -0.28
CA PHE A 514 -12.62 -6.17 -0.50
C PHE A 514 -11.35 -6.22 0.37
N HIS A 515 -10.47 -5.24 0.18
CA HIS A 515 -9.18 -5.09 0.85
C HIS A 515 -9.19 -3.88 1.80
N PRO A 516 -9.65 -4.03 3.05
CA PRO A 516 -9.74 -2.93 4.02
C PRO A 516 -8.37 -2.39 4.44
N GLU A 517 -7.31 -3.18 4.23
CA GLU A 517 -5.94 -2.79 4.53
C GLU A 517 -5.47 -1.57 3.72
N PHE A 518 -6.00 -1.37 2.51
CA PHE A 518 -5.59 -0.25 1.64
C PHE A 518 -6.10 1.12 2.12
N THR A 519 -7.12 1.15 2.97
CA THR A 519 -7.70 2.40 3.50
C THR A 519 -7.33 2.67 4.96
N SER A 520 -6.60 1.75 5.60
CA SER A 520 -6.15 1.90 6.98
C SER A 520 -5.00 2.90 7.12
N THR A 521 -5.12 3.83 8.08
CA THR A 521 -4.07 4.81 8.39
C THR A 521 -3.72 4.81 9.89
N PRO A 522 -2.51 5.23 10.29
CA PRO A 522 -2.12 5.25 11.70
C PRO A 522 -2.92 6.29 12.51
N ARG A 523 -3.34 7.39 11.86
CA ARG A 523 -4.09 8.46 12.51
C ARG A 523 -5.55 8.12 12.73
N ASP A 524 -6.19 7.48 11.75
CA ASP A 524 -7.63 7.21 11.77
C ASP A 524 -7.97 5.76 12.14
N GLY A 525 -7.05 4.80 11.88
CA GLY A 525 -7.30 3.38 12.01
C GLY A 525 -8.13 2.83 10.85
N HIS A 526 -8.81 1.69 11.09
CA HIS A 526 -9.82 1.12 10.20
C HIS A 526 -10.78 0.25 11.01
N PRO A 527 -12.12 0.40 10.88
CA PRO A 527 -13.10 -0.25 11.76
C PRO A 527 -12.95 -1.78 11.88
N LEU A 528 -12.70 -2.49 10.78
CA LEU A 528 -12.51 -3.95 10.81
C LEU A 528 -11.26 -4.37 11.57
N PHE A 529 -10.13 -3.68 11.39
CA PHE A 529 -8.90 -4.00 12.10
C PHE A 529 -8.96 -3.59 13.57
N GLU A 530 -9.61 -2.49 13.90
CA GLU A 530 -9.86 -2.07 15.28
C GLU A 530 -10.72 -3.10 16.01
N GLY A 531 -11.84 -3.51 15.41
CA GLY A 531 -12.73 -4.53 15.94
C GLY A 531 -12.05 -5.89 16.09
N PHE A 532 -11.26 -6.30 15.12
CA PHE A 532 -10.52 -7.56 15.12
C PHE A 532 -9.46 -7.60 16.24
N VAL A 533 -8.64 -6.56 16.37
CA VAL A 533 -7.62 -6.49 17.43
C VAL A 533 -8.25 -6.39 18.83
N LYS A 534 -9.38 -5.66 18.95
CA LYS A 534 -10.17 -5.63 20.18
C LYS A 534 -10.67 -7.03 20.56
N ALA A 535 -11.21 -7.76 19.59
CA ALA A 535 -11.67 -9.14 19.79
C ALA A 535 -10.52 -10.07 20.23
N ALA A 536 -9.33 -9.93 19.60
CA ALA A 536 -8.12 -10.67 20.02
C ALA A 536 -7.78 -10.40 21.50
N GLY A 537 -7.80 -9.14 21.93
CA GLY A 537 -7.55 -8.78 23.33
C GLY A 537 -8.58 -9.33 24.30
N SER A 538 -9.87 -9.33 23.93
CA SER A 538 -10.94 -9.90 24.74
C SER A 538 -10.87 -11.44 24.79
N TYR A 539 -10.49 -12.07 23.68
CA TYR A 539 -10.27 -13.52 23.61
C TYR A 539 -9.12 -13.95 24.54
N GLN A 540 -7.98 -13.27 24.48
CA GLN A 540 -6.82 -13.52 25.34
C GLN A 540 -7.17 -13.46 26.83
N LYS A 541 -8.05 -12.53 27.22
CA LYS A 541 -8.52 -12.37 28.61
C LYS A 541 -9.61 -13.37 29.00
N GLY A 542 -10.11 -14.20 28.07
CA GLY A 542 -11.23 -15.11 28.30
C GLY A 542 -12.59 -14.40 28.45
N GLU A 543 -12.70 -13.15 28.02
CA GLU A 543 -13.92 -12.33 28.04
C GLU A 543 -14.84 -12.62 26.85
N LEU A 544 -14.31 -13.15 25.77
CA LEU A 544 -15.03 -13.50 24.55
C LEU A 544 -15.46 -14.97 24.64
N LYS A 545 -16.75 -15.22 24.76
CA LYS A 545 -17.33 -16.59 24.91
C LYS A 545 -18.15 -17.01 23.67
#